data_413948f000ed6d68dc35bc202a817939
#
_entry.id   413948f000ed6d68dc35bc202a817939
#
_cell.length_a   1.000
_cell.length_b   1.000
_cell.length_c   1.000
_cell.angle_alpha   90.00
_cell.angle_beta   90.00
_cell.angle_gamma   90.00
#
_symmetry.space_group_name_H-M   'P 1'
#
loop_
_entity.id
_entity.type
_entity.pdbx_description
1 polymer ?
#
loop_
_entity_poly.entity_id
_entity_poly.type
_entity_poly.pdbx_seq_one_letter_code
_entity_poly.pdbx_strand_id
1 'polypeptide(L)'
;MIKLRRYLAYYKKECIIGPLCKLFEAILELLVPLVMAGIIDNGVRNGDTAYIWRMGALLVILAAVGLCSALVCQYLASKASQGVGTRLRRDLFLHINKLSHAELDKLGTPSLITRITYDTNQVQQSVAMAIRLLTRAPFIVIGSMVMAMTINLEMSIIFFIAAILIAVTLYLIMTKSIPIFEKMQKKLDRISLICRENLSGNRVIRAFSKQKNEKKRIDDSTEDLAKTSIRVSILSALLSPVTYIITNAAIILIIWFGAQNVNAGNGILSGDIIALVNYMTQILLAMIVVANLVVLFTKASASAARLNEVFETQPSVYESTTENIEISESESTPKIEFDNVNFTYGTGDDELEDISFKIKRGQTVGLIGGTGCGKSTLVNLIPRFYDATQGTVSVDGRNVKDYPFLQLRSQIGIVPQQSILFKGTIRDNMKWQNENATDEDIIKALKIAQAYEFVSKLNKGLDSFVEQGGKNFSGGQRQRLCIARALTGSPKLLILDDSFSALDFATDAALRKALRENTKDMTVIIVTQRCSTIKNADLILVLDDGRLVGKGPHDELFESCETYREICLSQLNEEEAKR
;
A
#
# COMPACT_ATOMS: atom_id res chain seq x y z
N MET A 1 7.23 14.33 -6.14
CA MET A 1 6.16 15.37 -6.28
C MET A 1 5.98 15.84 -7.72
N ILE A 2 7.04 16.21 -8.45
CA ILE A 2 6.92 16.77 -9.83
C ILE A 2 6.16 15.82 -10.78
N LYS A 3 6.46 14.51 -10.76
CA LYS A 3 5.79 13.52 -11.62
C LYS A 3 4.29 13.36 -11.32
N LEU A 4 3.85 13.63 -10.08
CA LEU A 4 2.44 13.58 -9.69
C LEU A 4 1.66 14.86 -10.04
N ARG A 5 2.34 15.90 -10.57
CA ARG A 5 1.71 17.17 -10.98
C ARG A 5 0.60 16.96 -12.03
N ARG A 6 0.66 15.88 -12.80
CA ARG A 6 -0.39 15.52 -13.77
C ARG A 6 -1.79 15.42 -13.13
N TYR A 7 -1.87 14.97 -11.87
CA TYR A 7 -3.16 14.87 -11.16
C TYR A 7 -3.74 16.23 -10.77
N LEU A 8 -2.87 17.22 -10.50
CA LEU A 8 -3.28 18.61 -10.24
C LEU A 8 -3.86 19.29 -11.50
N ALA A 9 -3.42 18.84 -12.68
CA ALA A 9 -3.89 19.42 -13.95
C ALA A 9 -5.41 19.24 -14.17
N TYR A 10 -6.03 18.24 -13.56
CA TYR A 10 -7.48 18.05 -13.59
C TYR A 10 -8.25 19.06 -12.72
N TYR A 11 -7.56 19.71 -11.78
CA TYR A 11 -8.13 20.64 -10.79
C TYR A 11 -7.48 22.03 -10.90
N LYS A 12 -7.12 22.45 -12.13
CA LYS A 12 -6.43 23.73 -12.37
C LYS A 12 -7.20 24.93 -11.82
N LYS A 13 -8.54 24.95 -11.99
CA LYS A 13 -9.39 26.04 -11.49
C LYS A 13 -9.33 26.13 -9.98
N GLU A 14 -9.49 25.03 -9.30
CA GLU A 14 -9.42 24.93 -7.84
C GLU A 14 -8.03 25.29 -7.28
N CYS A 15 -6.98 24.88 -7.98
CA CYS A 15 -5.58 25.17 -7.60
C CYS A 15 -5.19 26.65 -7.85
N ILE A 16 -5.92 27.40 -8.65
CA ILE A 16 -5.67 28.84 -8.89
C ILE A 16 -6.63 29.69 -8.04
N ILE A 17 -7.93 29.42 -8.10
CA ILE A 17 -8.95 30.24 -7.41
C ILE A 17 -8.82 30.07 -5.88
N GLY A 18 -8.53 28.85 -5.40
CA GLY A 18 -8.36 28.61 -3.96
C GLY A 18 -7.30 29.50 -3.31
N PRO A 19 -6.03 29.49 -3.77
CA PRO A 19 -5.00 30.39 -3.29
C PRO A 19 -5.33 31.87 -3.47
N LEU A 20 -5.99 32.26 -4.56
CA LEU A 20 -6.43 33.67 -4.77
C LEU A 20 -7.43 34.10 -3.72
N CYS A 21 -8.46 33.29 -3.43
CA CYS A 21 -9.39 33.55 -2.33
C CYS A 21 -8.64 33.66 -0.98
N LYS A 22 -7.64 32.81 -0.76
CA LYS A 22 -6.86 32.84 0.48
C LYS A 22 -5.95 34.05 0.59
N LEU A 23 -5.40 34.53 -0.52
CA LEU A 23 -4.68 35.81 -0.58
C LEU A 23 -5.61 37.00 -0.32
N PHE A 24 -6.80 36.98 -0.91
CA PHE A 24 -7.80 38.03 -0.67
C PHE A 24 -8.20 38.10 0.82
N GLU A 25 -8.45 36.95 1.45
CA GLU A 25 -8.67 36.87 2.91
C GLU A 25 -7.50 37.47 3.69
N ALA A 26 -6.25 37.14 3.31
CA ALA A 26 -5.05 37.66 3.97
C ALA A 26 -4.91 39.19 3.82
N ILE A 27 -5.32 39.77 2.67
CA ILE A 27 -5.35 41.22 2.49
C ILE A 27 -6.37 41.88 3.45
N LEU A 28 -7.58 41.29 3.56
CA LEU A 28 -8.58 41.78 4.49
C LEU A 28 -8.10 41.71 5.95
N GLU A 29 -7.42 40.63 6.31
CA GLU A 29 -6.83 40.41 7.66
C GLU A 29 -5.76 41.46 7.98
N LEU A 30 -4.92 41.87 6.99
CA LEU A 30 -3.94 42.93 7.15
C LEU A 30 -4.54 44.33 7.30
N LEU A 31 -5.78 44.58 6.81
CA LEU A 31 -6.47 45.85 6.99
C LEU A 31 -7.07 46.00 8.40
N VAL A 32 -7.37 44.91 9.09
CA VAL A 32 -8.01 44.95 10.42
C VAL A 32 -7.22 45.78 11.45
N PRO A 33 -5.88 45.63 11.61
CA PRO A 33 -5.12 46.47 12.57
C PRO A 33 -5.18 47.96 12.22
N LEU A 34 -5.20 48.36 10.94
CA LEU A 34 -5.31 49.76 10.55
C LEU A 34 -6.70 50.37 10.92
N VAL A 35 -7.78 49.60 10.67
CA VAL A 35 -9.12 50.06 11.09
C VAL A 35 -9.20 50.16 12.60
N MET A 36 -8.59 49.24 13.34
CA MET A 36 -8.49 49.30 14.81
C MET A 36 -7.72 50.56 15.27
N ALA A 37 -6.58 50.88 14.59
CA ALA A 37 -5.84 52.12 14.89
C ALA A 37 -6.73 53.36 14.69
N GLY A 38 -7.45 53.41 13.56
CA GLY A 38 -8.40 54.51 13.31
C GLY A 38 -9.52 54.66 14.34
N ILE A 39 -10.06 53.52 14.83
CA ILE A 39 -11.05 53.53 15.90
C ILE A 39 -10.48 54.19 17.19
N ILE A 40 -9.25 53.86 17.52
CA ILE A 40 -8.60 54.37 18.75
C ILE A 40 -8.27 55.84 18.60
N ASP A 41 -7.65 56.23 17.49
CA ASP A 41 -7.12 57.58 17.33
C ASP A 41 -8.17 58.60 17.00
N ASN A 42 -9.13 58.26 16.14
CA ASN A 42 -10.20 59.20 15.71
C ASN A 42 -11.51 59.03 16.48
N GLY A 43 -11.81 57.79 16.90
CA GLY A 43 -13.05 57.52 17.63
C GLY A 43 -12.91 57.71 19.14
N VAL A 44 -12.05 56.88 19.79
CA VAL A 44 -11.95 56.89 21.26
C VAL A 44 -11.32 58.19 21.76
N ARG A 45 -10.21 58.61 21.15
CA ARG A 45 -9.50 59.85 21.57
C ARG A 45 -10.36 61.11 21.44
N ASN A 46 -11.19 61.20 20.43
CA ASN A 46 -12.04 62.35 20.17
C ASN A 46 -13.47 62.21 20.75
N GLY A 47 -13.79 61.06 21.37
CA GLY A 47 -15.12 60.78 21.89
C GLY A 47 -16.22 60.61 20.83
N ASP A 48 -15.85 60.40 19.54
CA ASP A 48 -16.80 60.26 18.44
C ASP A 48 -17.37 58.82 18.39
N THR A 49 -18.48 58.63 19.07
CA THR A 49 -19.20 57.35 19.12
C THR A 49 -19.76 56.94 17.74
N ALA A 50 -20.14 57.91 16.89
CA ALA A 50 -20.66 57.62 15.55
C ALA A 50 -19.57 57.04 14.68
N TYR A 51 -18.35 57.57 14.74
CA TYR A 51 -17.17 57.02 14.05
C TYR A 51 -16.85 55.58 14.51
N ILE A 52 -16.89 55.33 15.83
CA ILE A 52 -16.64 54.00 16.42
C ILE A 52 -17.65 52.97 15.84
N TRP A 53 -18.96 53.34 15.81
CA TRP A 53 -19.98 52.45 15.26
C TRP A 53 -19.78 52.18 13.77
N ARG A 54 -19.42 53.17 12.97
CA ARG A 54 -19.15 53.00 11.52
C ARG A 54 -17.96 52.10 11.26
N MET A 55 -16.86 52.33 11.96
CA MET A 55 -15.64 51.50 11.82
C MET A 55 -15.82 50.11 12.42
N GLY A 56 -16.59 49.99 13.49
CA GLY A 56 -17.00 48.68 14.05
C GLY A 56 -17.82 47.87 13.05
N ALA A 57 -18.80 48.53 12.38
CA ALA A 57 -19.54 47.88 11.30
C ALA A 57 -18.65 47.47 10.12
N LEU A 58 -17.63 48.29 9.77
CA LEU A 58 -16.64 47.95 8.75
C LEU A 58 -15.84 46.68 9.13
N LEU A 59 -15.40 46.56 10.39
CA LEU A 59 -14.71 45.35 10.88
C LEU A 59 -15.59 44.11 10.73
N VAL A 60 -16.88 44.20 11.07
CA VAL A 60 -17.81 43.08 10.91
C VAL A 60 -17.96 42.70 9.43
N ILE A 61 -18.04 43.69 8.52
CA ILE A 61 -18.11 43.45 7.08
C ILE A 61 -16.81 42.78 6.59
N LEU A 62 -15.63 43.28 6.98
CA LEU A 62 -14.35 42.69 6.61
C LEU A 62 -14.26 41.24 7.10
N ALA A 63 -14.69 40.96 8.34
CA ALA A 63 -14.73 39.63 8.88
C ALA A 63 -15.69 38.69 8.12
N ALA A 64 -16.90 39.20 7.77
CA ALA A 64 -17.89 38.41 7.02
C ALA A 64 -17.41 38.08 5.60
N VAL A 65 -16.83 39.05 4.89
CA VAL A 65 -16.26 38.84 3.56
C VAL A 65 -15.06 37.91 3.62
N GLY A 66 -14.18 38.08 4.61
CA GLY A 66 -13.05 37.20 4.85
C GLY A 66 -13.50 35.75 5.11
N LEU A 67 -14.54 35.58 5.95
CA LEU A 67 -15.12 34.27 6.22
C LEU A 67 -15.68 33.61 4.93
N CYS A 68 -16.43 34.34 4.12
CA CYS A 68 -16.93 33.85 2.84
C CYS A 68 -15.78 33.38 1.94
N SER A 69 -14.72 34.19 1.82
CA SER A 69 -13.53 33.85 1.03
C SER A 69 -12.81 32.59 1.58
N ALA A 70 -12.70 32.48 2.93
CA ALA A 70 -12.13 31.31 3.59
C ALA A 70 -12.94 30.04 3.30
N LEU A 71 -14.27 30.10 3.37
CA LEU A 71 -15.15 28.97 3.07
C LEU A 71 -15.04 28.50 1.63
N VAL A 72 -15.00 29.43 0.67
CA VAL A 72 -14.79 29.12 -0.76
C VAL A 72 -13.42 28.43 -0.95
N CYS A 73 -12.36 28.99 -0.39
CA CYS A 73 -11.03 28.37 -0.46
C CYS A 73 -11.02 26.96 0.15
N GLN A 74 -11.66 26.78 1.32
CA GLN A 74 -11.75 25.49 2.01
C GLN A 74 -12.47 24.45 1.14
N TYR A 75 -13.58 24.82 0.53
CA TYR A 75 -14.33 23.96 -0.39
C TYR A 75 -13.48 23.55 -1.60
N LEU A 76 -12.84 24.52 -2.28
CA LEU A 76 -12.01 24.27 -3.45
C LEU A 76 -10.78 23.40 -3.11
N ALA A 77 -10.12 23.68 -1.99
CA ALA A 77 -8.99 22.90 -1.51
C ALA A 77 -9.39 21.45 -1.18
N SER A 78 -10.55 21.26 -0.54
CA SER A 78 -11.08 19.94 -0.23
C SER A 78 -11.44 19.17 -1.51
N LYS A 79 -12.13 19.80 -2.46
CA LYS A 79 -12.50 19.21 -3.75
C LYS A 79 -11.27 18.76 -4.53
N ALA A 80 -10.27 19.64 -4.66
CA ALA A 80 -9.03 19.32 -5.37
C ALA A 80 -8.24 18.20 -4.69
N SER A 81 -8.04 18.28 -3.38
CA SER A 81 -7.24 17.29 -2.63
C SER A 81 -7.91 15.91 -2.62
N GLN A 82 -9.21 15.83 -2.36
CA GLN A 82 -9.95 14.56 -2.40
C GLN A 82 -9.97 13.98 -3.82
N GLY A 83 -10.19 14.81 -4.83
CA GLY A 83 -10.17 14.38 -6.22
C GLY A 83 -8.80 13.85 -6.67
N VAL A 84 -7.71 14.50 -6.28
CA VAL A 84 -6.34 14.00 -6.51
C VAL A 84 -6.13 12.67 -5.81
N GLY A 85 -6.52 12.56 -4.53
CA GLY A 85 -6.38 11.31 -3.77
C GLY A 85 -7.16 10.14 -4.39
N THR A 86 -8.40 10.39 -4.82
CA THR A 86 -9.26 9.36 -5.46
C THR A 86 -8.65 8.87 -6.77
N ARG A 87 -8.23 9.79 -7.64
CA ARG A 87 -7.60 9.41 -8.92
C ARG A 87 -6.29 8.67 -8.71
N LEU A 88 -5.46 9.16 -7.79
CA LEU A 88 -4.18 8.54 -7.47
C LEU A 88 -4.36 7.10 -6.97
N ARG A 89 -5.32 6.86 -6.06
CA ARG A 89 -5.63 5.50 -5.58
C ARG A 89 -6.13 4.60 -6.71
N ARG A 90 -7.02 5.11 -7.56
CA ARG A 90 -7.55 4.35 -8.69
C ARG A 90 -6.44 3.94 -9.66
N ASP A 91 -5.63 4.90 -10.08
CA ASP A 91 -4.58 4.65 -11.07
C ASP A 91 -3.48 3.75 -10.49
N LEU A 92 -3.15 3.92 -9.19
CA LEU A 92 -2.21 3.06 -8.48
C LEU A 92 -2.73 1.62 -8.38
N PHE A 93 -4.00 1.43 -8.03
CA PHE A 93 -4.63 0.13 -7.95
C PHE A 93 -4.67 -0.57 -9.33
N LEU A 94 -5.05 0.16 -10.37
CA LEU A 94 -5.05 -0.37 -11.74
C LEU A 94 -3.64 -0.74 -12.20
N HIS A 95 -2.62 0.05 -11.84
CA HIS A 95 -1.24 -0.24 -12.19
C HIS A 95 -0.72 -1.48 -11.45
N ILE A 96 -0.99 -1.60 -10.15
CA ILE A 96 -0.61 -2.78 -9.34
C ILE A 96 -1.22 -4.05 -9.91
N ASN A 97 -2.48 -4.01 -10.37
CA ASN A 97 -3.12 -5.18 -10.99
C ASN A 97 -2.53 -5.57 -12.36
N LYS A 98 -1.72 -4.70 -12.97
CA LYS A 98 -0.99 -5.00 -14.21
C LYS A 98 0.40 -5.56 -13.97
N LEU A 99 0.93 -5.45 -12.74
CA LEU A 99 2.24 -5.97 -12.38
C LEU A 99 2.22 -7.50 -12.38
N SER A 100 3.33 -8.10 -12.75
CA SER A 100 3.53 -9.54 -12.71
C SER A 100 3.82 -10.01 -11.27
N HIS A 101 3.79 -11.31 -11.04
CA HIS A 101 4.07 -11.87 -9.70
C HIS A 101 5.46 -11.46 -9.19
N ALA A 102 6.47 -11.44 -10.04
CA ALA A 102 7.83 -11.04 -9.69
C ALA A 102 7.90 -9.64 -9.04
N GLU A 103 7.23 -8.65 -9.62
CA GLU A 103 7.20 -7.28 -9.07
C GLU A 103 6.37 -7.21 -7.80
N LEU A 104 5.26 -7.96 -7.72
CA LEU A 104 4.42 -8.03 -6.52
C LEU A 104 5.20 -8.64 -5.34
N ASP A 105 5.98 -9.68 -5.58
CA ASP A 105 6.83 -10.32 -4.57
C ASP A 105 7.95 -9.39 -4.12
N LYS A 106 8.61 -8.70 -5.08
CA LYS A 106 9.67 -7.72 -4.79
C LYS A 106 9.16 -6.52 -3.97
N LEU A 107 8.00 -5.96 -4.32
CA LEU A 107 7.42 -4.81 -3.63
C LEU A 107 6.77 -5.19 -2.30
N GLY A 108 6.22 -6.39 -2.21
CA GLY A 108 5.53 -6.95 -1.05
C GLY A 108 4.13 -6.36 -0.84
N THR A 109 3.14 -7.22 -0.65
CA THR A 109 1.73 -6.82 -0.45
C THR A 109 1.52 -5.82 0.71
N PRO A 110 2.16 -5.97 1.91
CA PRO A 110 1.99 -4.99 2.99
C PRO A 110 2.50 -3.59 2.63
N SER A 111 3.59 -3.52 1.86
CA SER A 111 4.14 -2.25 1.37
C SER A 111 3.19 -1.58 0.38
N LEU A 112 2.61 -2.33 -0.56
CA LEU A 112 1.66 -1.83 -1.54
C LEU A 112 0.38 -1.29 -0.87
N ILE A 113 -0.14 -1.99 0.14
CA ILE A 113 -1.28 -1.51 0.94
C ILE A 113 -0.97 -0.17 1.60
N THR A 114 0.22 -0.04 2.22
CA THR A 114 0.66 1.22 2.85
C THR A 114 0.76 2.35 1.82
N ARG A 115 1.25 2.07 0.62
CA ARG A 115 1.37 3.06 -0.47
C ARG A 115 0.00 3.53 -0.96
N ILE A 116 -0.97 2.62 -1.16
CA ILE A 116 -2.34 2.98 -1.58
C ILE A 116 -3.06 3.80 -0.50
N THR A 117 -2.86 3.49 0.77
CA THR A 117 -3.57 4.10 1.90
C THR A 117 -2.83 5.31 2.46
N TYR A 118 -1.76 5.06 3.20
CA TYR A 118 -1.04 6.10 3.96
C TYR A 118 -0.32 7.10 3.05
N ASP A 119 0.49 6.62 2.08
CA ASP A 119 1.28 7.52 1.24
C ASP A 119 0.40 8.39 0.35
N THR A 120 -0.67 7.83 -0.18
CA THR A 120 -1.66 8.62 -0.95
C THR A 120 -2.33 9.67 -0.07
N ASN A 121 -2.64 9.37 1.22
CA ASN A 121 -3.17 10.35 2.16
C ASN A 121 -2.19 11.49 2.45
N GLN A 122 -0.88 11.19 2.60
CA GLN A 122 0.14 12.23 2.82
C GLN A 122 0.22 13.20 1.62
N VAL A 123 0.20 12.67 0.40
CA VAL A 123 0.16 13.50 -0.82
C VAL A 123 -1.13 14.32 -0.89
N GLN A 124 -2.27 13.71 -0.61
CA GLN A 124 -3.58 14.38 -0.58
C GLN A 124 -3.61 15.53 0.43
N GLN A 125 -3.11 15.32 1.66
CA GLN A 125 -3.03 16.36 2.69
C GLN A 125 -2.10 17.51 2.26
N SER A 126 -0.97 17.18 1.64
CA SER A 126 -0.04 18.20 1.14
C SER A 126 -0.68 19.09 0.07
N VAL A 127 -1.51 18.54 -0.81
CA VAL A 127 -2.27 19.32 -1.81
C VAL A 127 -3.25 20.27 -1.12
N ALA A 128 -4.01 19.80 -0.13
CA ALA A 128 -4.94 20.66 0.61
C ALA A 128 -4.22 21.81 1.30
N MET A 129 -3.10 21.52 1.98
CA MET A 129 -2.33 22.53 2.70
C MET A 129 -1.58 23.48 1.76
N ALA A 130 -1.14 22.99 0.58
CA ALA A 130 -0.57 23.85 -0.44
C ALA A 130 -1.57 24.92 -0.91
N ILE A 131 -2.80 24.53 -1.23
CA ILE A 131 -3.83 25.46 -1.70
C ILE A 131 -4.20 26.47 -0.61
N ARG A 132 -4.22 26.05 0.66
CA ARG A 132 -4.70 26.88 1.78
C ARG A 132 -3.65 27.79 2.41
N LEU A 133 -2.41 27.30 2.57
CA LEU A 133 -1.42 27.93 3.45
C LEU A 133 -0.10 28.28 2.76
N LEU A 134 0.25 27.63 1.65
CA LEU A 134 1.56 27.83 1.02
C LEU A 134 1.75 29.27 0.53
N THR A 135 0.70 29.90 0.00
CA THR A 135 0.73 31.29 -0.47
C THR A 135 0.40 32.28 0.65
N ARG A 136 -0.55 31.91 1.55
CA ARG A 136 -1.01 32.79 2.64
C ARG A 136 0.08 33.13 3.64
N ALA A 137 0.81 32.15 4.14
CA ALA A 137 1.74 32.37 5.25
C ALA A 137 2.92 33.30 4.86
N PRO A 138 3.64 33.12 3.73
CA PRO A 138 4.63 34.09 3.28
C PRO A 138 4.04 35.47 2.99
N PHE A 139 2.82 35.51 2.42
CA PHE A 139 2.12 36.77 2.11
C PHE A 139 1.81 37.59 3.37
N ILE A 140 1.36 36.94 4.45
CA ILE A 140 1.12 37.63 5.73
C ILE A 140 2.43 38.17 6.32
N VAL A 141 3.53 37.41 6.27
CA VAL A 141 4.83 37.88 6.77
C VAL A 141 5.28 39.13 6.01
N ILE A 142 5.30 39.04 4.67
CA ILE A 142 5.73 40.17 3.83
C ILE A 142 4.72 41.32 3.94
N GLY A 143 3.42 41.05 3.89
CA GLY A 143 2.38 42.03 4.00
C GLY A 143 2.40 42.80 5.33
N SER A 144 2.58 42.11 6.46
CA SER A 144 2.71 42.75 7.78
C SER A 144 3.95 43.63 7.86
N MET A 145 5.08 43.24 7.24
CA MET A 145 6.26 44.09 7.13
C MET A 145 6.01 45.34 6.31
N VAL A 146 5.37 45.20 5.14
CA VAL A 146 5.00 46.34 4.27
C VAL A 146 4.05 47.28 5.01
N MET A 147 3.01 46.74 5.68
CA MET A 147 2.07 47.55 6.48
C MET A 147 2.77 48.26 7.64
N ALA A 148 3.74 47.63 8.31
CA ALA A 148 4.55 48.29 9.34
C ALA A 148 5.39 49.46 8.73
N MET A 149 5.95 49.29 7.54
CA MET A 149 6.68 50.34 6.83
C MET A 149 5.78 51.53 6.46
N THR A 150 4.52 51.33 6.13
CA THR A 150 3.56 52.43 5.83
C THR A 150 3.20 53.27 7.06
N ILE A 151 3.27 52.67 8.26
CA ILE A 151 3.05 53.35 9.54
C ILE A 151 4.30 54.15 9.93
N ASN A 152 5.45 53.43 10.07
CA ASN A 152 6.70 54.08 10.43
C ASN A 152 7.91 53.25 9.91
N LEU A 153 8.78 53.89 9.15
CA LEU A 153 9.95 53.21 8.53
C LEU A 153 11.00 52.85 9.58
N GLU A 154 11.24 53.66 10.57
CA GLU A 154 12.24 53.37 11.61
C GLU A 154 11.83 52.19 12.49
N MET A 155 10.56 52.11 12.86
CA MET A 155 10.03 51.00 13.67
C MET A 155 9.97 49.70 12.86
N SER A 156 9.84 49.76 11.54
CA SER A 156 9.80 48.57 10.70
C SER A 156 11.13 47.79 10.71
N ILE A 157 12.25 48.40 11.07
CA ILE A 157 13.53 47.72 11.27
C ILE A 157 13.43 46.64 12.34
N ILE A 158 12.64 46.91 13.43
CA ILE A 158 12.41 45.94 14.52
C ILE A 158 11.76 44.67 13.97
N PHE A 159 10.83 44.81 13.02
CA PHE A 159 10.16 43.68 12.36
C PHE A 159 11.12 42.83 11.55
N PHE A 160 12.02 43.46 10.79
CA PHE A 160 13.03 42.74 10.01
C PHE A 160 13.97 41.95 10.90
N ILE A 161 14.48 42.57 11.97
CA ILE A 161 15.37 41.90 12.92
C ILE A 161 14.64 40.73 13.60
N ALA A 162 13.42 40.96 14.10
CA ALA A 162 12.64 39.93 14.77
C ALA A 162 12.31 38.76 13.81
N ALA A 163 11.90 39.04 12.58
CA ALA A 163 11.60 38.01 11.59
C ALA A 163 12.81 37.15 11.24
N ILE A 164 13.99 37.77 11.08
CA ILE A 164 15.25 37.04 10.85
C ILE A 164 15.60 36.19 12.06
N LEU A 165 15.50 36.71 13.28
CA LEU A 165 15.79 35.96 14.51
C LEU A 165 14.84 34.77 14.67
N ILE A 166 13.54 34.95 14.40
CA ILE A 166 12.56 33.87 14.42
C ILE A 166 12.89 32.83 13.34
N ALA A 167 13.20 33.25 12.11
CA ALA A 167 13.58 32.35 11.02
C ALA A 167 14.82 31.52 11.34
N VAL A 168 15.87 32.14 11.89
CA VAL A 168 17.09 31.45 12.33
C VAL A 168 16.79 30.47 13.45
N THR A 169 15.98 30.86 14.43
CA THR A 169 15.57 29.99 15.55
C THR A 169 14.82 28.76 15.02
N LEU A 170 13.85 28.95 14.13
CA LEU A 170 13.10 27.88 13.47
C LEU A 170 14.05 26.93 12.73
N TYR A 171 14.97 27.49 11.93
CA TYR A 171 15.93 26.72 11.17
C TYR A 171 16.82 25.87 12.07
N LEU A 172 17.40 26.45 13.12
CA LEU A 172 18.30 25.76 14.05
C LEU A 172 17.59 24.64 14.83
N ILE A 173 16.38 24.90 15.31
CA ILE A 173 15.61 23.89 16.04
C ILE A 173 15.17 22.78 15.12
N MET A 174 14.68 23.09 13.90
CA MET A 174 14.20 22.08 12.97
C MET A 174 15.32 21.18 12.45
N THR A 175 16.47 21.75 12.08
CA THR A 175 17.62 20.96 11.59
C THR A 175 18.16 19.99 12.64
N LYS A 176 18.08 20.34 13.93
CA LYS A 176 18.46 19.46 15.03
C LYS A 176 17.35 18.47 15.41
N SER A 177 16.08 18.86 15.31
CA SER A 177 14.94 18.00 15.68
C SER A 177 14.66 16.90 14.67
N ILE A 178 14.74 17.18 13.36
CA ILE A 178 14.42 16.22 12.29
C ILE A 178 15.18 14.88 12.44
N PRO A 179 16.51 14.86 12.59
CA PRO A 179 17.25 13.59 12.70
C PRO A 179 16.93 12.83 13.99
N ILE A 180 16.53 13.53 15.08
CA ILE A 180 16.12 12.88 16.32
C ILE A 180 14.72 12.28 16.16
N PHE A 181 13.80 12.96 15.44
CA PHE A 181 12.50 12.41 15.07
C PHE A 181 12.63 11.14 14.22
N GLU A 182 13.55 11.11 13.26
CA GLU A 182 13.82 9.90 12.47
C GLU A 182 14.33 8.74 13.33
N LYS A 183 15.23 9.01 14.28
CA LYS A 183 15.69 8.01 15.26
C LYS A 183 14.55 7.52 16.14
N MET A 184 13.71 8.41 16.62
CA MET A 184 12.52 8.08 17.41
C MET A 184 11.58 7.17 16.61
N GLN A 185 11.34 7.48 15.34
CA GLN A 185 10.48 6.68 14.47
C GLN A 185 11.04 5.25 14.28
N LYS A 186 12.34 5.12 14.01
CA LYS A 186 12.99 3.80 13.92
C LYS A 186 12.86 2.96 15.19
N LYS A 187 12.91 3.60 16.38
CA LYS A 187 12.70 2.92 17.65
C LYS A 187 11.24 2.51 17.85
N LEU A 188 10.29 3.33 17.42
CA LEU A 188 8.86 3.00 17.41
C LEU A 188 8.56 1.82 16.48
N ASP A 189 9.17 1.79 15.31
CA ASP A 189 9.05 0.67 14.37
C ASP A 189 9.61 -0.63 14.97
N ARG A 190 10.72 -0.55 15.72
CA ARG A 190 11.28 -1.69 16.46
C ARG A 190 10.31 -2.22 17.53
N ILE A 191 9.66 -1.35 18.31
CA ILE A 191 8.65 -1.77 19.27
C ILE A 191 7.47 -2.43 18.57
N SER A 192 7.00 -1.85 17.44
CA SER A 192 5.94 -2.43 16.64
C SER A 192 6.30 -3.83 16.12
N LEU A 193 7.56 -4.06 15.73
CA LEU A 193 8.07 -5.38 15.35
C LEU A 193 8.04 -6.35 16.53
N ILE A 194 8.56 -5.96 17.70
CA ILE A 194 8.55 -6.79 18.93
C ILE A 194 7.11 -7.16 19.30
N CYS A 195 6.17 -6.20 19.26
CA CYS A 195 4.76 -6.47 19.55
C CYS A 195 4.17 -7.48 18.54
N ARG A 196 4.48 -7.34 17.26
CA ARG A 196 4.02 -8.28 16.21
C ARG A 196 4.58 -9.69 16.45
N GLU A 197 5.87 -9.81 16.74
CA GLU A 197 6.52 -11.09 17.09
C GLU A 197 5.88 -11.71 18.32
N ASN A 198 5.64 -10.92 19.38
CA ASN A 198 5.03 -11.41 20.61
C ASN A 198 3.58 -11.88 20.42
N LEU A 199 2.77 -11.13 19.66
CA LEU A 199 1.38 -11.49 19.40
C LEU A 199 1.27 -12.75 18.51
N SER A 200 2.10 -12.84 17.47
CA SER A 200 2.10 -14.01 16.59
C SER A 200 2.74 -15.23 17.26
N GLY A 201 3.82 -15.03 18.03
CA GLY A 201 4.55 -16.07 18.74
C GLY A 201 4.07 -16.37 20.16
N ASN A 202 2.94 -15.84 20.62
CA ASN A 202 2.48 -15.94 22.02
C ASN A 202 2.40 -17.40 22.53
N ARG A 203 1.99 -18.35 21.68
CA ARG A 203 1.95 -19.78 22.04
C ARG A 203 3.35 -20.32 22.33
N VAL A 204 4.34 -19.95 21.52
CA VAL A 204 5.75 -20.36 21.68
C VAL A 204 6.32 -19.73 22.94
N ILE A 205 6.12 -18.43 23.16
CA ILE A 205 6.59 -17.70 24.34
C ILE A 205 6.06 -18.37 25.63
N ARG A 206 4.78 -18.77 25.64
CA ARG A 206 4.16 -19.46 26.77
C ARG A 206 4.68 -20.89 26.93
N ALA A 207 4.83 -21.64 25.84
CA ALA A 207 5.32 -23.01 25.88
C ALA A 207 6.74 -23.10 26.47
N PHE A 208 7.61 -22.11 26.15
CA PHE A 208 8.98 -22.04 26.67
C PHE A 208 9.13 -21.15 27.91
N SER A 209 8.03 -20.67 28.50
CA SER A 209 8.03 -19.81 29.71
C SER A 209 8.94 -18.58 29.60
N LYS A 210 9.02 -17.96 28.39
CA LYS A 210 9.90 -16.82 28.08
C LYS A 210 9.25 -15.44 28.29
N GLN A 211 8.07 -15.38 28.94
CA GLN A 211 7.34 -14.12 29.17
C GLN A 211 8.18 -13.04 29.88
N LYS A 212 9.02 -13.43 30.84
CA LYS A 212 9.90 -12.49 31.57
C LYS A 212 10.95 -11.87 30.63
N ASN A 213 11.51 -12.66 29.74
CA ASN A 213 12.54 -12.20 28.80
C ASN A 213 11.92 -11.23 27.77
N GLU A 214 10.74 -11.58 27.23
CA GLU A 214 10.04 -10.71 26.28
C GLU A 214 9.54 -9.42 26.95
N LYS A 215 9.08 -9.49 28.20
CA LYS A 215 8.76 -8.30 28.98
C LYS A 215 9.96 -7.38 29.10
N LYS A 216 11.14 -7.91 29.49
CA LYS A 216 12.36 -7.11 29.59
C LYS A 216 12.74 -6.49 28.25
N ARG A 217 12.65 -7.25 27.14
CA ARG A 217 12.93 -6.78 25.78
C ARG A 217 12.05 -5.60 25.37
N ILE A 218 10.74 -5.65 25.73
CA ILE A 218 9.80 -4.54 25.49
C ILE A 218 10.13 -3.36 26.42
N ASP A 219 10.37 -3.60 27.72
CA ASP A 219 10.67 -2.56 28.69
C ASP A 219 11.94 -1.79 28.30
N ASP A 220 13.03 -2.48 27.94
CA ASP A 220 14.29 -1.88 27.49
C ASP A 220 14.08 -1.03 26.21
N SER A 221 13.30 -1.57 25.23
CA SER A 221 13.02 -0.86 23.98
C SER A 221 12.11 0.36 24.19
N THR A 222 11.16 0.27 25.12
CA THR A 222 10.24 1.36 25.46
C THR A 222 10.98 2.47 26.22
N GLU A 223 11.88 2.10 27.14
CA GLU A 223 12.72 3.07 27.86
C GLU A 223 13.66 3.82 26.90
N ASP A 224 14.25 3.13 25.93
CA ASP A 224 15.11 3.74 24.93
C ASP A 224 14.32 4.67 23.98
N LEU A 225 13.07 4.30 23.61
CA LEU A 225 12.15 5.18 22.91
C LEU A 225 11.80 6.40 23.76
N ALA A 226 11.46 6.22 25.04
CA ALA A 226 11.09 7.29 25.95
C ALA A 226 12.22 8.32 26.10
N LYS A 227 13.46 7.88 26.31
CA LYS A 227 14.64 8.75 26.37
C LYS A 227 14.81 9.60 25.10
N THR A 228 14.59 9.00 23.92
CA THR A 228 14.70 9.71 22.64
C THR A 228 13.53 10.65 22.42
N SER A 229 12.31 10.24 22.79
CA SER A 229 11.11 11.06 22.71
C SER A 229 11.20 12.29 23.64
N ILE A 230 11.70 12.12 24.86
CA ILE A 230 11.93 13.24 25.79
C ILE A 230 12.93 14.25 25.19
N ARG A 231 14.05 13.78 24.60
CA ARG A 231 15.04 14.67 23.98
C ARG A 231 14.44 15.50 22.85
N VAL A 232 13.68 14.86 21.95
CA VAL A 232 13.04 15.58 20.83
C VAL A 232 11.94 16.52 21.34
N SER A 233 11.20 16.10 22.36
CA SER A 233 10.15 16.92 22.96
C SER A 233 10.72 18.17 23.64
N ILE A 234 11.81 18.06 24.40
CA ILE A 234 12.50 19.19 25.01
C ILE A 234 12.97 20.17 23.93
N LEU A 235 13.63 19.66 22.88
CA LEU A 235 14.14 20.50 21.80
C LEU A 235 13.00 21.20 21.05
N SER A 236 11.91 20.49 20.77
CA SER A 236 10.73 21.06 20.11
C SER A 236 9.97 22.02 21.03
N ALA A 237 9.92 21.74 22.33
CA ALA A 237 9.26 22.61 23.31
C ALA A 237 9.98 23.96 23.47
N LEU A 238 11.30 24.04 23.20
CA LEU A 238 12.03 25.31 23.21
C LEU A 238 11.59 26.28 22.11
N LEU A 239 10.95 25.78 21.06
CA LEU A 239 10.49 26.60 19.95
C LEU A 239 9.56 27.73 20.40
N SER A 240 8.51 27.40 21.15
CA SER A 240 7.53 28.38 21.60
C SER A 240 8.14 29.43 22.58
N PRO A 241 8.82 29.06 23.67
CA PRO A 241 9.41 30.06 24.57
C PRO A 241 10.39 31.00 23.89
N VAL A 242 11.30 30.46 23.02
CA VAL A 242 12.30 31.30 22.35
C VAL A 242 11.63 32.26 21.36
N THR A 243 10.69 31.78 20.54
CA THR A 243 9.97 32.65 19.59
C THR A 243 9.11 33.70 20.34
N TYR A 244 8.48 33.34 21.46
CA TYR A 244 7.74 34.29 22.30
C TYR A 244 8.65 35.34 22.96
N ILE A 245 9.85 34.97 23.42
CA ILE A 245 10.82 35.93 23.95
C ILE A 245 11.21 36.94 22.88
N ILE A 246 11.54 36.48 21.65
CA ILE A 246 11.91 37.35 20.54
C ILE A 246 10.76 38.31 20.20
N THR A 247 9.53 37.77 20.11
CA THR A 247 8.35 38.56 19.75
C THR A 247 8.00 39.58 20.84
N ASN A 248 7.99 39.16 22.11
CA ASN A 248 7.70 40.07 23.23
C ASN A 248 8.79 41.14 23.39
N ALA A 249 10.07 40.80 23.20
CA ALA A 249 11.14 41.78 23.17
C ALA A 249 10.92 42.83 22.07
N ALA A 250 10.55 42.36 20.83
CA ALA A 250 10.20 43.25 19.74
C ALA A 250 8.97 44.13 20.07
N ILE A 251 7.94 43.57 20.69
CA ILE A 251 6.73 44.32 21.13
C ILE A 251 7.11 45.37 22.18
N ILE A 252 7.95 45.04 23.16
CA ILE A 252 8.42 46.01 24.16
C ILE A 252 9.17 47.13 23.48
N LEU A 253 10.05 46.85 22.52
CA LEU A 253 10.76 47.87 21.76
C LEU A 253 9.81 48.75 20.94
N ILE A 254 8.81 48.15 20.28
CA ILE A 254 7.78 48.89 19.53
C ILE A 254 7.01 49.82 20.45
N ILE A 255 6.60 49.36 21.63
CA ILE A 255 5.86 50.19 22.60
C ILE A 255 6.80 51.29 23.14
N TRP A 256 8.04 50.98 23.49
CA TRP A 256 8.99 51.95 24.03
C TRP A 256 9.31 53.08 23.03
N PHE A 257 9.76 52.75 21.84
CA PHE A 257 10.07 53.74 20.81
C PHE A 257 8.79 54.41 20.27
N GLY A 258 7.67 53.69 20.20
CA GLY A 258 6.38 54.22 19.83
C GLY A 258 5.89 55.29 20.83
N ALA A 259 5.97 55.02 22.12
CA ALA A 259 5.61 55.99 23.16
C ALA A 259 6.49 57.25 23.13
N GLN A 260 7.81 57.10 22.87
CA GLN A 260 8.70 58.22 22.70
C GLN A 260 8.31 59.11 21.49
N ASN A 261 7.99 58.48 20.34
CA ASN A 261 7.58 59.19 19.13
C ASN A 261 6.22 59.87 19.29
N VAL A 262 5.26 59.25 19.97
CA VAL A 262 3.97 59.87 20.34
C VAL A 262 4.18 61.11 21.18
N ASN A 263 5.01 61.02 22.25
CA ASN A 263 5.31 62.13 23.14
C ASN A 263 6.08 63.26 22.45
N ALA A 264 6.95 62.92 21.49
CA ALA A 264 7.70 63.90 20.68
C ALA A 264 6.87 64.54 19.56
N GLY A 265 5.66 64.12 19.31
CA GLY A 265 4.79 64.65 18.25
C GLY A 265 5.24 64.28 16.82
N ASN A 266 5.98 63.20 16.65
CA ASN A 266 6.56 62.76 15.37
C ASN A 266 5.54 62.08 14.45
N GLY A 267 4.25 62.36 14.57
CA GLY A 267 3.20 61.93 13.65
C GLY A 267 2.71 60.48 13.86
N ILE A 268 3.21 59.76 14.90
CA ILE A 268 2.71 58.43 15.29
C ILE A 268 1.64 58.64 16.36
N LEU A 269 0.54 57.89 16.25
CA LEU A 269 -0.56 57.89 17.20
C LEU A 269 -0.60 56.60 18.05
N SER A 270 -1.40 56.61 19.12
CA SER A 270 -1.48 55.43 20.01
C SER A 270 -2.07 54.20 19.32
N GLY A 271 -3.00 54.42 18.35
CA GLY A 271 -3.57 53.34 17.56
C GLY A 271 -2.56 52.67 16.63
N ASP A 272 -1.60 53.43 16.10
CA ASP A 272 -0.53 52.92 15.26
C ASP A 272 0.34 51.91 16.01
N ILE A 273 0.65 52.18 17.31
CA ILE A 273 1.41 51.23 18.16
C ILE A 273 0.64 49.93 18.29
N ILE A 274 -0.66 49.98 18.49
CA ILE A 274 -1.50 48.80 18.63
C ILE A 274 -1.53 48.01 17.32
N ALA A 275 -1.61 48.70 16.15
CA ALA A 275 -1.52 48.07 14.83
C ALA A 275 -0.17 47.35 14.65
N LEU A 276 0.94 47.99 15.01
CA LEU A 276 2.28 47.42 14.94
C LEU A 276 2.40 46.15 15.80
N VAL A 277 1.90 46.18 17.04
CA VAL A 277 1.88 45.00 17.93
C VAL A 277 1.08 43.85 17.32
N ASN A 278 -0.08 44.13 16.69
CA ASN A 278 -0.86 43.12 16.01
C ASN A 278 -0.11 42.51 14.78
N TYR A 279 0.55 43.34 13.98
CA TYR A 279 1.36 42.85 12.84
C TYR A 279 2.52 41.97 13.31
N MET A 280 3.20 42.32 14.40
CA MET A 280 4.26 41.49 14.99
C MET A 280 3.73 40.10 15.41
N THR A 281 2.56 40.04 16.02
CA THR A 281 1.90 38.80 16.40
C THR A 281 1.51 37.94 15.19
N GLN A 282 1.00 38.59 14.12
CA GLN A 282 0.67 37.91 12.86
C GLN A 282 1.92 37.29 12.21
N ILE A 283 3.07 38.00 12.21
CA ILE A 283 4.34 37.44 11.71
C ILE A 283 4.74 36.19 12.47
N LEU A 284 4.67 36.21 13.81
CA LEU A 284 4.99 35.03 14.63
C LEU A 284 4.13 33.82 14.24
N LEU A 285 2.79 34.02 14.18
CA LEU A 285 1.87 32.94 13.85
C LEU A 285 2.11 32.41 12.41
N ALA A 286 2.32 33.31 11.45
CA ALA A 286 2.62 32.92 10.07
C ALA A 286 3.94 32.13 9.93
N MET A 287 4.98 32.52 10.67
CA MET A 287 6.28 31.82 10.68
C MET A 287 6.16 30.41 11.25
N ILE A 288 5.37 30.21 12.30
CA ILE A 288 5.08 28.86 12.84
C ILE A 288 4.37 27.99 11.81
N VAL A 289 3.41 28.58 11.08
CA VAL A 289 2.72 27.85 9.98
C VAL A 289 3.72 27.45 8.88
N VAL A 290 4.63 28.33 8.46
CA VAL A 290 5.67 28.01 7.47
C VAL A 290 6.52 26.82 7.92
N ALA A 291 6.94 26.82 9.18
CA ALA A 291 7.72 25.72 9.76
C ALA A 291 6.99 24.36 9.66
N ASN A 292 5.70 24.34 10.03
CA ASN A 292 4.88 23.14 9.96
C ASN A 292 4.67 22.66 8.51
N LEU A 293 4.56 23.59 7.55
CA LEU A 293 4.45 23.26 6.12
C LEU A 293 5.71 22.59 5.59
N VAL A 294 6.90 23.02 6.00
CA VAL A 294 8.17 22.38 5.60
C VAL A 294 8.16 20.89 6.01
N VAL A 295 7.79 20.58 7.26
CA VAL A 295 7.70 19.19 7.74
C VAL A 295 6.68 18.38 6.93
N LEU A 296 5.50 18.95 6.70
CA LEU A 296 4.44 18.30 5.93
C LEU A 296 4.89 17.97 4.50
N PHE A 297 5.47 18.95 3.80
CA PHE A 297 5.94 18.76 2.42
C PHE A 297 7.12 17.79 2.32
N THR A 298 8.00 17.74 3.31
CA THR A 298 9.08 16.76 3.37
C THR A 298 8.51 15.33 3.46
N LYS A 299 7.56 15.09 4.37
CA LYS A 299 6.87 13.79 4.47
C LYS A 299 6.12 13.42 3.18
N ALA A 300 5.38 14.37 2.62
CA ALA A 300 4.64 14.16 1.38
C ALA A 300 5.57 13.88 0.19
N SER A 301 6.76 14.50 0.14
CA SER A 301 7.76 14.25 -0.90
C SER A 301 8.32 12.83 -0.81
N ALA A 302 8.61 12.33 0.39
CA ALA A 302 9.04 10.95 0.61
C ALA A 302 7.94 9.94 0.20
N SER A 303 6.68 10.20 0.60
CA SER A 303 5.52 9.38 0.18
C SER A 303 5.33 9.40 -1.34
N ALA A 304 5.46 10.58 -1.97
CA ALA A 304 5.39 10.70 -3.42
C ALA A 304 6.50 9.95 -4.16
N ALA A 305 7.70 9.86 -3.59
CA ALA A 305 8.79 9.06 -4.14
C ALA A 305 8.45 7.57 -4.16
N ARG A 306 7.91 7.02 -3.06
CA ARG A 306 7.46 5.62 -2.98
C ARG A 306 6.30 5.30 -3.93
N LEU A 307 5.37 6.26 -4.13
CA LEU A 307 4.29 6.11 -5.12
C LEU A 307 4.84 6.09 -6.55
N ASN A 308 5.81 6.97 -6.85
CA ASN A 308 6.45 7.00 -8.16
C ASN A 308 7.23 5.71 -8.45
N GLU A 309 7.89 5.11 -7.46
CA GLU A 309 8.57 3.82 -7.59
C GLU A 309 7.60 2.76 -8.11
N VAL A 310 6.38 2.67 -7.55
CA VAL A 310 5.37 1.72 -8.06
C VAL A 310 4.98 2.03 -9.50
N PHE A 311 4.71 3.30 -9.84
CA PHE A 311 4.35 3.68 -11.21
C PHE A 311 5.47 3.49 -12.23
N GLU A 312 6.74 3.50 -11.80
CA GLU A 312 7.90 3.29 -12.65
C GLU A 312 8.24 1.81 -12.81
N THR A 313 7.79 0.97 -11.89
CA THR A 313 7.94 -0.48 -12.00
C THR A 313 7.10 -0.98 -13.17
N GLN A 314 7.76 -1.56 -14.16
CA GLN A 314 7.10 -2.17 -15.31
C GLN A 314 6.88 -3.65 -15.04
N PRO A 315 5.79 -4.26 -15.52
CA PRO A 315 5.62 -5.70 -15.44
C PRO A 315 6.73 -6.42 -16.23
N SER A 316 7.23 -7.53 -15.72
CA SER A 316 8.19 -8.39 -16.42
C SER A 316 7.50 -9.27 -17.47
N VAL A 317 6.20 -9.54 -17.29
CA VAL A 317 5.39 -10.34 -18.20
C VAL A 317 4.33 -9.44 -18.84
N TYR A 318 4.37 -9.30 -20.16
CA TYR A 318 3.44 -8.47 -20.92
C TYR A 318 2.40 -9.32 -21.62
N GLU A 319 1.17 -8.81 -21.69
CA GLU A 319 0.12 -9.46 -22.48
C GLU A 319 0.48 -9.44 -23.97
N SER A 320 0.24 -10.55 -24.65
CA SER A 320 0.39 -10.60 -26.12
C SER A 320 -0.60 -9.64 -26.77
N THR A 321 -0.16 -8.95 -27.82
CA THR A 321 -1.02 -8.08 -28.65
C THR A 321 -1.82 -8.88 -29.68
N THR A 322 -1.62 -10.19 -29.73
CA THR A 322 -2.31 -11.08 -30.70
C THR A 322 -3.78 -11.19 -30.29
N GLU A 323 -4.68 -10.96 -31.22
CA GLU A 323 -6.10 -11.27 -31.05
C GLU A 323 -6.31 -12.78 -30.87
N ASN A 324 -7.48 -13.21 -30.39
CA ASN A 324 -7.80 -14.61 -30.09
C ASN A 324 -7.22 -15.60 -31.13
N ILE A 325 -6.49 -16.56 -30.59
CA ILE A 325 -5.76 -17.55 -31.36
C ILE A 325 -6.68 -18.76 -31.60
N GLU A 326 -6.80 -19.21 -32.85
CA GLU A 326 -7.41 -20.51 -33.14
C GLU A 326 -6.49 -21.61 -32.59
N ILE A 327 -7.02 -22.41 -31.66
CA ILE A 327 -6.30 -23.55 -31.10
C ILE A 327 -6.64 -24.75 -31.96
N SER A 328 -5.66 -25.27 -32.70
CA SER A 328 -5.81 -26.54 -33.42
C SER A 328 -5.73 -27.69 -32.41
N GLU A 329 -6.87 -28.30 -32.12
CA GLU A 329 -6.94 -29.47 -31.22
C GLU A 329 -6.62 -30.74 -32.02
N SER A 330 -5.33 -31.01 -32.24
CA SER A 330 -4.87 -32.28 -32.81
C SER A 330 -4.46 -33.23 -31.68
N GLU A 331 -4.89 -34.49 -31.75
CA GLU A 331 -4.49 -35.53 -30.78
C GLU A 331 -2.96 -35.77 -30.74
N SER A 332 -2.27 -35.47 -31.84
CA SER A 332 -0.81 -35.60 -31.91
C SER A 332 -0.05 -34.48 -31.19
N THR A 333 -0.72 -33.36 -30.90
CA THR A 333 -0.08 -32.19 -30.25
C THR A 333 -0.08 -32.37 -28.72
N PRO A 334 1.08 -32.28 -28.05
CA PRO A 334 1.13 -32.37 -26.59
C PRO A 334 0.33 -31.24 -25.95
N LYS A 335 -0.34 -31.54 -24.83
CA LYS A 335 -1.06 -30.52 -24.06
C LYS A 335 -0.10 -29.50 -23.45
N ILE A 336 1.02 -29.97 -22.94
CA ILE A 336 2.09 -29.14 -22.37
C ILE A 336 3.43 -29.66 -22.89
N GLU A 337 4.32 -28.75 -23.23
CA GLU A 337 5.69 -29.04 -23.63
C GLU A 337 6.64 -28.01 -22.98
N PHE A 338 7.66 -28.50 -22.33
CA PHE A 338 8.83 -27.75 -21.89
C PHE A 338 10.00 -28.18 -22.77
N ASP A 339 10.71 -27.21 -23.33
CA ASP A 339 11.85 -27.44 -24.22
C ASP A 339 13.03 -26.58 -23.76
N ASN A 340 14.03 -27.24 -23.16
CA ASN A 340 15.25 -26.66 -22.59
C ASN A 340 14.99 -25.41 -21.72
N VAL A 341 14.05 -25.52 -20.77
CA VAL A 341 13.59 -24.40 -19.97
C VAL A 341 14.52 -24.18 -18.77
N ASN A 342 15.06 -22.94 -18.70
CA ASN A 342 15.74 -22.43 -17.50
C ASN A 342 14.90 -21.29 -16.90
N PHE A 343 14.96 -21.16 -15.59
CA PHE A 343 14.28 -20.07 -14.89
C PHE A 343 14.99 -19.64 -13.62
N THR A 344 15.11 -18.30 -13.43
CA THR A 344 15.57 -17.68 -12.19
C THR A 344 14.64 -16.55 -11.78
N TYR A 345 14.44 -16.34 -10.45
CA TYR A 345 13.65 -15.22 -9.90
C TYR A 345 14.38 -13.87 -9.92
N GLY A 346 15.63 -13.82 -10.33
CA GLY A 346 16.40 -12.58 -10.37
C GLY A 346 17.89 -12.80 -10.59
N THR A 347 18.73 -12.16 -9.81
CA THR A 347 20.18 -12.32 -9.81
C THR A 347 20.59 -13.40 -8.84
N GLY A 348 20.64 -14.64 -9.27
CA GLY A 348 21.01 -15.80 -8.44
C GLY A 348 21.22 -17.02 -9.32
N ASP A 349 21.40 -18.16 -8.69
CA ASP A 349 21.44 -19.46 -9.34
C ASP A 349 20.08 -19.76 -9.98
N ASP A 350 20.05 -20.60 -11.02
CA ASP A 350 18.84 -21.01 -11.68
C ASP A 350 18.01 -21.91 -10.74
N GLU A 351 16.72 -21.55 -10.56
CA GLU A 351 15.74 -22.35 -9.81
C GLU A 351 15.26 -23.58 -10.62
N LEU A 352 15.35 -23.48 -11.95
CA LEU A 352 15.08 -24.57 -12.89
C LEU A 352 16.16 -24.55 -13.96
N GLU A 353 16.75 -25.72 -14.23
CA GLU A 353 17.83 -25.87 -15.19
C GLU A 353 17.55 -27.04 -16.14
N ASP A 354 17.60 -26.74 -17.46
CA ASP A 354 17.45 -27.70 -18.59
C ASP A 354 16.22 -28.62 -18.45
N ILE A 355 15.06 -28.03 -18.17
CA ILE A 355 13.81 -28.79 -18.03
C ILE A 355 13.20 -29.09 -19.39
N SER A 356 13.10 -30.39 -19.75
CA SER A 356 12.54 -30.85 -21.01
C SER A 356 11.61 -32.05 -20.82
N PHE A 357 10.31 -31.87 -21.12
CA PHE A 357 9.31 -32.96 -21.11
C PHE A 357 8.06 -32.59 -21.91
N LYS A 358 7.23 -33.59 -22.18
CA LYS A 358 5.95 -33.46 -22.87
C LYS A 358 4.85 -34.18 -22.09
N ILE A 359 3.67 -33.56 -22.01
CA ILE A 359 2.46 -34.12 -21.38
C ILE A 359 1.41 -34.24 -22.46
N LYS A 360 0.83 -35.44 -22.63
CA LYS A 360 -0.26 -35.69 -23.58
C LYS A 360 -1.59 -35.19 -22.97
N ARG A 361 -2.58 -34.97 -23.84
CA ARG A 361 -3.95 -34.65 -23.43
C ARG A 361 -4.58 -35.78 -22.62
N GLY A 362 -5.34 -35.44 -21.57
CA GLY A 362 -6.01 -36.39 -20.70
C GLY A 362 -5.11 -37.15 -19.74
N GLN A 363 -3.78 -36.94 -19.76
CA GLN A 363 -2.88 -37.56 -18.78
C GLN A 363 -2.99 -36.98 -17.40
N THR A 364 -2.89 -37.84 -16.39
CA THR A 364 -2.61 -37.46 -15.01
C THR A 364 -1.12 -37.50 -14.76
N VAL A 365 -0.53 -36.37 -14.42
CA VAL A 365 0.92 -36.21 -14.20
C VAL A 365 1.20 -35.94 -12.74
N GLY A 366 2.09 -36.72 -12.14
CA GLY A 366 2.63 -36.45 -10.80
C GLY A 366 3.94 -35.67 -10.90
N LEU A 367 4.07 -34.59 -10.14
CA LEU A 367 5.34 -33.88 -9.98
C LEU A 367 5.82 -34.01 -8.53
N ILE A 368 6.94 -34.69 -8.32
CA ILE A 368 7.49 -35.01 -7.00
C ILE A 368 8.94 -34.55 -6.87
N GLY A 369 9.37 -34.35 -5.63
CA GLY A 369 10.74 -33.95 -5.27
C GLY A 369 10.80 -33.34 -3.88
N GLY A 370 11.99 -33.04 -3.40
CA GLY A 370 12.24 -32.43 -2.09
C GLY A 370 11.59 -31.04 -1.94
N THR A 371 11.60 -30.52 -0.71
CA THR A 371 11.18 -29.13 -0.46
C THR A 371 12.19 -28.17 -1.09
N GLY A 372 11.71 -27.17 -1.86
CA GLY A 372 12.59 -26.19 -2.48
C GLY A 372 13.19 -26.60 -3.83
N CYS A 373 12.93 -27.80 -4.35
CA CYS A 373 13.49 -28.26 -5.63
C CYS A 373 12.84 -27.66 -6.91
N GLY A 374 12.02 -26.59 -6.79
CA GLY A 374 11.47 -25.87 -7.95
C GLY A 374 10.08 -26.34 -8.45
N LYS A 375 9.36 -27.25 -7.78
CA LYS A 375 8.05 -27.78 -8.23
C LYS A 375 7.01 -26.71 -8.50
N SER A 376 6.75 -25.83 -7.51
CA SER A 376 5.77 -24.74 -7.67
C SER A 376 6.24 -23.73 -8.71
N THR A 377 7.54 -23.51 -8.84
CA THR A 377 8.14 -22.67 -9.87
C THR A 377 7.80 -23.22 -11.27
N LEU A 378 8.01 -24.52 -11.50
CA LEU A 378 7.73 -25.18 -12.76
C LEU A 378 6.25 -25.02 -13.16
N VAL A 379 5.32 -25.32 -12.26
CA VAL A 379 3.89 -25.24 -12.61
C VAL A 379 3.39 -23.80 -12.78
N ASN A 380 4.05 -22.81 -12.17
CA ASN A 380 3.72 -21.39 -12.33
C ASN A 380 4.13 -20.81 -13.69
N LEU A 381 5.03 -21.46 -14.43
CA LEU A 381 5.37 -21.08 -15.81
C LEU A 381 4.23 -21.42 -16.80
N ILE A 382 3.41 -22.44 -16.52
CA ILE A 382 2.33 -22.89 -17.39
C ILE A 382 1.23 -21.81 -17.56
N PRO A 383 0.65 -21.22 -16.48
CA PRO A 383 -0.31 -20.11 -16.59
C PRO A 383 0.37 -18.77 -16.87
N ARG A 384 1.68 -18.79 -17.15
CA ARG A 384 2.50 -17.62 -17.41
C ARG A 384 2.40 -16.58 -16.30
N PHE A 385 2.60 -17.01 -15.03
CA PHE A 385 2.79 -16.09 -13.90
C PHE A 385 4.20 -15.49 -13.92
N TYR A 386 5.14 -16.24 -14.51
CA TYR A 386 6.51 -15.84 -14.83
C TYR A 386 6.83 -16.30 -16.25
N ASP A 387 7.75 -15.63 -16.92
CA ASP A 387 8.31 -16.06 -18.20
C ASP A 387 9.62 -16.84 -17.98
N ALA A 388 9.82 -17.94 -18.70
CA ALA A 388 11.08 -18.67 -18.70
C ALA A 388 12.23 -17.75 -19.13
N THR A 389 13.39 -17.89 -18.45
CA THR A 389 14.61 -17.14 -18.75
C THR A 389 15.22 -17.61 -20.07
N GLN A 390 15.24 -18.93 -20.29
CA GLN A 390 15.65 -19.57 -21.54
C GLN A 390 14.70 -20.73 -21.87
N GLY A 391 14.73 -21.16 -23.12
CA GLY A 391 13.84 -22.23 -23.61
C GLY A 391 12.41 -21.77 -23.84
N THR A 392 11.51 -22.75 -24.06
CA THR A 392 10.11 -22.48 -24.36
C THR A 392 9.16 -23.36 -23.55
N VAL A 393 8.07 -22.73 -23.07
CA VAL A 393 6.93 -23.42 -22.49
C VAL A 393 5.76 -23.29 -23.45
N SER A 394 5.20 -24.43 -23.86
CA SER A 394 4.09 -24.45 -24.81
C SER A 394 2.87 -25.16 -24.22
N VAL A 395 1.69 -24.64 -24.54
CA VAL A 395 0.37 -25.22 -24.23
C VAL A 395 -0.36 -25.40 -25.55
N ASP A 396 -0.92 -26.60 -25.79
CA ASP A 396 -1.57 -26.97 -27.05
C ASP A 396 -0.69 -26.68 -28.28
N GLY A 397 0.62 -26.94 -28.16
CA GLY A 397 1.62 -26.77 -29.25
C GLY A 397 2.01 -25.32 -29.53
N ARG A 398 1.58 -24.36 -28.74
CA ARG A 398 1.91 -22.94 -28.90
C ARG A 398 2.60 -22.36 -27.66
N ASN A 399 3.60 -21.51 -27.88
CA ASN A 399 4.32 -20.88 -26.79
C ASN A 399 3.35 -20.03 -25.91
N VAL A 400 3.44 -20.16 -24.59
CA VAL A 400 2.61 -19.40 -23.64
C VAL A 400 2.78 -17.89 -23.78
N LYS A 401 3.91 -17.41 -24.32
CA LYS A 401 4.19 -16.00 -24.59
C LYS A 401 3.30 -15.40 -25.67
N ASP A 402 2.79 -16.23 -26.59
CA ASP A 402 1.96 -15.79 -27.70
C ASP A 402 0.47 -15.68 -27.34
N TYR A 403 0.05 -16.28 -26.21
CA TYR A 403 -1.34 -16.25 -25.77
C TYR A 403 -1.75 -14.93 -25.14
N PRO A 404 -2.98 -14.43 -25.42
CA PRO A 404 -3.67 -13.51 -24.52
C PRO A 404 -3.87 -14.17 -23.14
N PHE A 405 -3.66 -13.43 -22.05
CA PHE A 405 -3.76 -14.00 -20.69
C PHE A 405 -5.12 -14.64 -20.41
N LEU A 406 -6.21 -13.99 -20.85
CA LEU A 406 -7.55 -14.52 -20.61
C LEU A 406 -7.73 -15.86 -21.33
N GLN A 407 -7.27 -15.99 -22.58
CA GLN A 407 -7.42 -17.21 -23.36
C GLN A 407 -6.57 -18.36 -22.79
N LEU A 408 -5.35 -18.09 -22.32
CA LEU A 408 -4.51 -19.09 -21.67
C LEU A 408 -5.11 -19.54 -20.33
N ARG A 409 -5.42 -18.58 -19.46
CA ARG A 409 -5.81 -18.86 -18.07
C ARG A 409 -7.24 -19.37 -17.92
N SER A 410 -8.15 -19.05 -18.85
CA SER A 410 -9.52 -19.58 -18.82
C SER A 410 -9.59 -21.10 -19.01
N GLN A 411 -8.62 -21.70 -19.68
CA GLN A 411 -8.56 -23.15 -19.87
C GLN A 411 -7.81 -23.89 -18.74
N ILE A 412 -7.21 -23.14 -17.79
CA ILE A 412 -6.41 -23.69 -16.69
C ILE A 412 -7.14 -23.48 -15.36
N GLY A 413 -7.46 -24.58 -14.68
CA GLY A 413 -7.85 -24.54 -13.27
C GLY A 413 -6.59 -24.70 -12.40
N ILE A 414 -6.33 -23.74 -11.51
CA ILE A 414 -5.18 -23.82 -10.60
C ILE A 414 -5.63 -23.76 -9.14
N VAL A 415 -5.11 -24.68 -8.35
CA VAL A 415 -5.24 -24.67 -6.89
C VAL A 415 -3.86 -24.45 -6.30
N PRO A 416 -3.57 -23.24 -5.81
CA PRO A 416 -2.25 -22.94 -5.24
C PRO A 416 -2.05 -23.62 -3.89
N GLN A 417 -0.81 -23.79 -3.48
CA GLN A 417 -0.42 -24.37 -2.19
C GLN A 417 -1.14 -23.72 -1.00
N GLN A 418 -1.29 -22.39 -1.01
CA GLN A 418 -2.09 -21.69 -0.02
C GLN A 418 -3.57 -21.62 -0.43
N SER A 419 -4.41 -22.34 0.29
CA SER A 419 -5.86 -22.36 0.07
C SER A 419 -6.51 -21.08 0.57
N ILE A 420 -6.70 -20.09 -0.32
CA ILE A 420 -7.29 -18.79 -0.02
C ILE A 420 -8.72 -18.74 -0.57
N LEU A 421 -9.68 -18.42 0.32
CA LEU A 421 -11.05 -18.10 -0.05
C LEU A 421 -11.33 -16.61 0.17
N PHE A 422 -12.11 -16.02 -0.72
CA PHE A 422 -12.51 -14.61 -0.60
C PHE A 422 -13.73 -14.46 0.31
N LYS A 423 -13.79 -13.33 1.01
CA LYS A 423 -14.94 -12.97 1.82
C LYS A 423 -16.17 -12.81 0.92
N GLY A 424 -17.27 -13.49 1.26
CA GLY A 424 -18.52 -13.52 0.49
C GLY A 424 -19.29 -14.79 0.78
N THR A 425 -19.96 -15.37 -0.19
CA THR A 425 -20.62 -16.67 -0.08
C THR A 425 -19.75 -17.78 -0.68
N ILE A 426 -20.09 -19.04 -0.42
CA ILE A 426 -19.47 -20.17 -1.11
C ILE A 426 -19.77 -20.06 -2.61
N ARG A 427 -21.00 -19.70 -2.98
CA ARG A 427 -21.42 -19.44 -4.37
C ARG A 427 -20.51 -18.42 -5.06
N ASP A 428 -20.27 -17.27 -4.42
CA ASP A 428 -19.39 -16.23 -4.98
C ASP A 428 -17.97 -16.77 -5.22
N ASN A 429 -17.44 -17.55 -4.28
CA ASN A 429 -16.13 -18.18 -4.45
C ASN A 429 -16.09 -19.19 -5.60
N MET A 430 -17.16 -19.99 -5.80
CA MET A 430 -17.19 -20.96 -6.90
C MET A 430 -17.26 -20.28 -8.27
N LYS A 431 -17.94 -19.16 -8.39
CA LYS A 431 -18.10 -18.41 -9.65
C LYS A 431 -16.84 -17.66 -10.11
N TRP A 432 -15.75 -17.69 -9.35
CA TRP A 432 -14.50 -17.02 -9.75
C TRP A 432 -13.90 -17.56 -11.07
N GLN A 433 -14.01 -18.86 -11.33
CA GLN A 433 -13.53 -19.46 -12.57
C GLN A 433 -14.50 -19.24 -13.73
N ASN A 434 -15.81 -19.21 -13.45
CA ASN A 434 -16.85 -19.00 -14.44
C ASN A 434 -18.03 -18.25 -13.79
N GLU A 435 -18.19 -16.97 -14.11
CA GLU A 435 -19.27 -16.12 -13.59
C GLU A 435 -20.68 -16.64 -13.94
N ASN A 436 -20.80 -17.32 -15.06
CA ASN A 436 -22.06 -17.88 -15.57
C ASN A 436 -22.35 -19.29 -15.07
N ALA A 437 -21.51 -19.86 -14.20
CA ALA A 437 -21.72 -21.21 -13.67
C ALA A 437 -23.09 -21.33 -12.97
N THR A 438 -23.81 -22.38 -13.33
CA THR A 438 -25.10 -22.73 -12.72
C THR A 438 -24.90 -23.39 -11.36
N ASP A 439 -25.96 -23.49 -10.57
CA ASP A 439 -25.92 -24.23 -9.29
C ASP A 439 -25.58 -25.71 -9.52
N GLU A 440 -26.00 -26.27 -10.64
CA GLU A 440 -25.71 -27.66 -11.02
C GLU A 440 -24.23 -27.86 -11.29
N ASP A 441 -23.58 -26.92 -11.98
CA ASP A 441 -22.14 -26.95 -12.23
C ASP A 441 -21.35 -26.86 -10.92
N ILE A 442 -21.77 -25.95 -10.03
CA ILE A 442 -21.17 -25.77 -8.70
C ILE A 442 -21.33 -27.04 -7.86
N ILE A 443 -22.52 -27.63 -7.83
CA ILE A 443 -22.77 -28.86 -7.07
C ILE A 443 -21.96 -30.03 -7.64
N LYS A 444 -21.84 -30.14 -8.97
CA LYS A 444 -20.98 -31.14 -9.62
C LYS A 444 -19.54 -30.98 -9.19
N ALA A 445 -18.99 -29.77 -9.26
CA ALA A 445 -17.62 -29.48 -8.83
C ALA A 445 -17.40 -29.77 -7.33
N LEU A 446 -18.37 -29.42 -6.46
CA LEU A 446 -18.33 -29.73 -5.03
C LEU A 446 -18.37 -31.24 -4.75
N LYS A 447 -19.10 -32.02 -5.52
CA LYS A 447 -19.14 -33.48 -5.40
C LYS A 447 -17.81 -34.09 -5.78
N ILE A 448 -17.22 -33.68 -6.91
CA ILE A 448 -15.89 -34.13 -7.34
C ILE A 448 -14.84 -33.79 -6.28
N ALA A 449 -14.87 -32.56 -5.76
CA ALA A 449 -13.94 -32.09 -4.71
C ALA A 449 -14.21 -32.65 -3.31
N GLN A 450 -15.17 -33.59 -3.15
CA GLN A 450 -15.58 -34.16 -1.86
C GLN A 450 -16.03 -33.09 -0.84
N ALA A 451 -16.56 -31.95 -1.32
CA ALA A 451 -16.97 -30.83 -0.50
C ALA A 451 -18.50 -30.74 -0.31
N TYR A 452 -19.28 -31.39 -1.17
CA TYR A 452 -20.72 -31.27 -1.17
C TYR A 452 -21.39 -31.69 0.16
N GLU A 453 -20.91 -32.78 0.77
CA GLU A 453 -21.48 -33.30 1.99
C GLU A 453 -21.45 -32.28 3.16
N PHE A 454 -20.34 -31.62 3.37
CA PHE A 454 -20.28 -30.62 4.45
C PHE A 454 -20.96 -29.30 4.05
N VAL A 455 -20.95 -28.90 2.78
CA VAL A 455 -21.63 -27.68 2.30
C VAL A 455 -23.16 -27.84 2.41
N SER A 456 -23.71 -29.01 2.07
CA SER A 456 -25.14 -29.28 2.18
C SER A 456 -25.65 -29.30 3.63
N LYS A 457 -24.77 -29.58 4.61
CA LYS A 457 -25.09 -29.54 6.06
C LYS A 457 -25.07 -28.13 6.63
N LEU A 458 -24.58 -27.13 5.89
CA LEU A 458 -24.61 -25.73 6.33
C LEU A 458 -26.01 -25.15 6.20
N ASN A 459 -26.43 -24.32 7.18
CA ASN A 459 -27.78 -23.74 7.25
C ASN A 459 -28.24 -23.02 5.98
N LYS A 460 -27.28 -22.43 5.20
CA LYS A 460 -27.56 -21.70 3.97
C LYS A 460 -26.99 -22.39 2.72
N GLY A 461 -26.45 -23.61 2.83
CA GLY A 461 -25.84 -24.32 1.70
C GLY A 461 -24.81 -23.49 0.96
N LEU A 462 -25.01 -23.27 -0.35
CA LEU A 462 -24.12 -22.46 -1.20
C LEU A 462 -24.04 -20.97 -0.79
N ASP A 463 -25.08 -20.45 -0.14
CA ASP A 463 -25.13 -19.05 0.30
C ASP A 463 -24.56 -18.86 1.71
N SER A 464 -23.92 -19.89 2.25
CA SER A 464 -23.19 -19.81 3.52
C SER A 464 -22.00 -18.88 3.41
N PHE A 465 -21.83 -18.06 4.48
CA PHE A 465 -20.81 -17.02 4.51
C PHE A 465 -19.39 -17.58 4.68
N VAL A 466 -18.47 -17.04 3.90
CA VAL A 466 -17.02 -17.29 3.95
C VAL A 466 -16.34 -16.05 4.54
N GLU A 467 -15.65 -16.21 5.66
CA GLU A 467 -14.81 -15.15 6.22
C GLU A 467 -13.55 -14.92 5.38
N GLN A 468 -12.90 -13.79 5.59
CA GLN A 468 -11.64 -13.46 4.91
C GLN A 468 -10.58 -14.55 5.10
N GLY A 469 -10.09 -15.13 4.00
CA GLY A 469 -9.17 -16.25 4.01
C GLY A 469 -9.81 -17.59 4.39
N GLY A 470 -11.15 -17.67 4.47
CA GLY A 470 -11.88 -18.88 4.84
C GLY A 470 -11.63 -19.36 6.28
N LYS A 471 -11.38 -18.44 7.22
CA LYS A 471 -10.99 -18.76 8.61
C LYS A 471 -12.05 -19.55 9.38
N ASN A 472 -13.30 -19.47 8.96
CA ASN A 472 -14.42 -20.22 9.53
C ASN A 472 -14.53 -21.67 9.02
N PHE A 473 -13.62 -22.10 8.12
CA PHE A 473 -13.51 -23.48 7.65
C PHE A 473 -12.21 -24.14 8.11
N SER A 474 -12.23 -25.47 8.29
CA SER A 474 -11.01 -26.23 8.56
C SER A 474 -10.05 -26.19 7.35
N GLY A 475 -8.78 -26.54 7.56
CA GLY A 475 -7.79 -26.59 6.48
C GLY A 475 -8.23 -27.44 5.29
N GLY A 476 -8.67 -28.68 5.57
CA GLY A 476 -9.17 -29.59 4.53
C GLY A 476 -10.48 -29.15 3.88
N GLN A 477 -11.38 -28.46 4.60
CA GLN A 477 -12.60 -27.88 4.00
C GLN A 477 -12.23 -26.74 3.06
N ARG A 478 -11.32 -25.83 3.45
CA ARG A 478 -10.84 -24.75 2.57
C ARG A 478 -10.21 -25.31 1.30
N GLN A 479 -9.35 -26.32 1.45
CA GLN A 479 -8.66 -26.95 0.33
C GLN A 479 -9.64 -27.56 -0.67
N ARG A 480 -10.64 -28.33 -0.18
CA ARG A 480 -11.70 -28.89 -1.03
C ARG A 480 -12.55 -27.83 -1.72
N LEU A 481 -12.84 -26.72 -1.05
CA LEU A 481 -13.54 -25.59 -1.68
C LEU A 481 -12.68 -24.92 -2.77
N CYS A 482 -11.37 -24.77 -2.57
CA CYS A 482 -10.46 -24.26 -3.60
C CYS A 482 -10.38 -25.21 -4.82
N ILE A 483 -10.37 -26.53 -4.60
CA ILE A 483 -10.43 -27.52 -5.67
C ILE A 483 -11.75 -27.43 -6.42
N ALA A 484 -12.89 -27.35 -5.72
CA ALA A 484 -14.21 -27.16 -6.32
C ALA A 484 -14.27 -25.90 -7.18
N ARG A 485 -13.72 -24.77 -6.68
CA ARG A 485 -13.61 -23.51 -7.43
C ARG A 485 -12.86 -23.68 -8.76
N ALA A 486 -11.72 -24.37 -8.74
CA ALA A 486 -10.94 -24.62 -9.94
C ALA A 486 -11.67 -25.54 -10.94
N LEU A 487 -12.53 -26.45 -10.47
CA LEU A 487 -13.30 -27.37 -11.29
C LEU A 487 -14.57 -26.75 -11.88
N THR A 488 -15.14 -25.71 -11.26
CA THR A 488 -16.43 -25.11 -11.68
C THR A 488 -16.39 -24.56 -13.12
N GLY A 489 -15.22 -24.15 -13.61
CA GLY A 489 -15.02 -23.70 -15.00
C GLY A 489 -14.85 -24.82 -16.02
N SER A 490 -14.88 -26.08 -15.62
CA SER A 490 -14.56 -27.24 -16.48
C SER A 490 -13.27 -27.04 -17.28
N PRO A 491 -12.12 -26.79 -16.62
CA PRO A 491 -10.88 -26.47 -17.29
C PRO A 491 -10.35 -27.65 -18.09
N LYS A 492 -9.62 -27.39 -19.18
CA LYS A 492 -8.92 -28.42 -19.98
C LYS A 492 -7.63 -28.91 -19.30
N LEU A 493 -7.07 -28.10 -18.40
CA LEU A 493 -5.88 -28.39 -17.61
C LEU A 493 -6.14 -28.03 -16.15
N LEU A 494 -5.92 -28.97 -15.24
CA LEU A 494 -6.03 -28.75 -13.79
C LEU A 494 -4.65 -28.90 -13.13
N ILE A 495 -4.22 -27.88 -12.40
CA ILE A 495 -2.97 -27.87 -11.64
C ILE A 495 -3.32 -27.85 -10.15
N LEU A 496 -2.84 -28.85 -9.42
CA LEU A 496 -3.06 -29.01 -7.99
C LEU A 496 -1.71 -28.94 -7.29
N ASP A 497 -1.35 -27.74 -6.77
CA ASP A 497 -0.07 -27.52 -6.09
C ASP A 497 -0.21 -27.82 -4.59
N ASP A 498 0.37 -28.93 -4.14
CA ASP A 498 0.32 -29.49 -2.78
C ASP A 498 -1.10 -29.52 -2.17
N SER A 499 -2.10 -29.74 -3.03
CA SER A 499 -3.52 -29.57 -2.71
C SER A 499 -4.12 -30.77 -1.95
N PHE A 500 -3.31 -31.73 -1.51
CA PHE A 500 -3.74 -32.90 -0.76
C PHE A 500 -3.17 -32.94 0.67
N SER A 501 -2.24 -32.04 1.00
CA SER A 501 -1.46 -32.08 2.26
C SER A 501 -2.31 -31.92 3.52
N ALA A 502 -3.43 -31.15 3.46
CA ALA A 502 -4.31 -30.93 4.60
C ALA A 502 -5.52 -31.91 4.66
N LEU A 503 -5.57 -32.90 3.75
CA LEU A 503 -6.61 -33.91 3.71
C LEU A 503 -6.24 -35.16 4.51
N ASP A 504 -7.21 -35.79 5.14
CA ASP A 504 -7.08 -37.14 5.69
C ASP A 504 -7.02 -38.19 4.57
N PHE A 505 -6.46 -39.36 4.87
CA PHE A 505 -6.24 -40.43 3.89
C PHE A 505 -7.51 -40.89 3.16
N ALA A 506 -8.65 -40.95 3.84
CA ALA A 506 -9.91 -41.41 3.25
C ALA A 506 -10.44 -40.36 2.25
N THR A 507 -10.43 -39.08 2.64
CA THR A 507 -10.84 -37.97 1.78
C THR A 507 -9.88 -37.80 0.59
N ASP A 508 -8.56 -37.95 0.79
CA ASP A 508 -7.57 -37.92 -0.28
C ASP A 508 -7.82 -39.05 -1.31
N ALA A 509 -8.01 -40.30 -0.86
CA ALA A 509 -8.30 -41.43 -1.74
C ALA A 509 -9.63 -41.24 -2.51
N ALA A 510 -10.68 -40.77 -1.83
CA ALA A 510 -11.98 -40.50 -2.45
C ALA A 510 -11.90 -39.38 -3.50
N LEU A 511 -11.15 -38.29 -3.21
CA LEU A 511 -10.94 -37.17 -4.13
C LEU A 511 -10.18 -37.63 -5.36
N ARG A 512 -9.08 -38.37 -5.22
CA ARG A 512 -8.31 -38.92 -6.36
C ARG A 512 -9.15 -39.82 -7.23
N LYS A 513 -9.96 -40.69 -6.63
CA LYS A 513 -10.90 -41.55 -7.36
C LYS A 513 -11.92 -40.72 -8.14
N ALA A 514 -12.55 -39.74 -7.48
CA ALA A 514 -13.54 -38.86 -8.10
C ALA A 514 -12.92 -38.01 -9.25
N LEU A 515 -11.71 -37.51 -9.07
CA LEU A 515 -10.97 -36.81 -10.14
C LEU A 515 -10.77 -37.74 -11.34
N ARG A 516 -10.19 -38.94 -11.15
CA ARG A 516 -9.95 -39.90 -12.23
C ARG A 516 -11.22 -40.29 -13.01
N GLU A 517 -12.33 -40.47 -12.31
CA GLU A 517 -13.60 -40.86 -12.94
C GLU A 517 -14.26 -39.72 -13.73
N ASN A 518 -14.09 -38.46 -13.27
CA ASN A 518 -14.81 -37.30 -13.80
C ASN A 518 -13.96 -36.36 -14.66
N THR A 519 -12.63 -36.61 -14.81
CA THR A 519 -11.71 -35.74 -15.54
C THR A 519 -10.98 -36.47 -16.67
N LYS A 520 -11.57 -37.48 -17.31
CA LYS A 520 -10.95 -38.28 -18.38
C LYS A 520 -10.46 -37.44 -19.57
N ASP A 521 -11.20 -36.36 -19.88
CA ASP A 521 -10.85 -35.45 -20.99
C ASP A 521 -9.99 -34.25 -20.50
N MET A 522 -9.63 -34.21 -19.21
CA MET A 522 -8.86 -33.14 -18.59
C MET A 522 -7.44 -33.63 -18.30
N THR A 523 -6.44 -32.82 -18.65
CA THR A 523 -5.07 -33.07 -18.19
C THR A 523 -4.92 -32.59 -16.75
N VAL A 524 -4.38 -33.42 -15.87
CA VAL A 524 -4.24 -33.11 -14.44
C VAL A 524 -2.78 -33.17 -14.04
N ILE A 525 -2.27 -32.09 -13.43
CA ILE A 525 -0.93 -32.05 -12.83
C ILE A 525 -1.09 -32.01 -11.30
N ILE A 526 -0.53 -33.00 -10.63
CA ILE A 526 -0.54 -33.12 -9.18
C ILE A 526 0.87 -32.88 -8.66
N VAL A 527 1.10 -31.75 -8.05
CA VAL A 527 2.36 -31.46 -7.35
C VAL A 527 2.24 -31.93 -5.91
N THR A 528 3.16 -32.75 -5.48
CA THR A 528 3.13 -33.33 -4.12
C THR A 528 4.52 -33.76 -3.65
N GLN A 529 4.63 -33.95 -2.34
CA GLN A 529 5.77 -34.61 -1.70
C GLN A 529 5.45 -36.07 -1.34
N ARG A 530 4.19 -36.52 -1.52
CA ARG A 530 3.73 -37.86 -1.12
C ARG A 530 3.74 -38.80 -2.33
N CYS A 531 4.57 -39.84 -2.27
CA CYS A 531 4.62 -40.88 -3.30
C CYS A 531 3.25 -41.56 -3.52
N SER A 532 2.52 -41.86 -2.44
CA SER A 532 1.20 -42.50 -2.50
C SER A 532 0.15 -41.71 -3.27
N THR A 533 0.30 -40.40 -3.40
CA THR A 533 -0.66 -39.55 -4.10
C THR A 533 -0.53 -39.69 -5.62
N ILE A 534 0.67 -39.90 -6.15
CA ILE A 534 0.97 -39.91 -7.58
C ILE A 534 1.36 -41.29 -8.12
N LYS A 535 1.41 -42.31 -7.28
CA LYS A 535 1.81 -43.67 -7.67
C LYS A 535 1.06 -44.22 -8.90
N ASN A 536 -0.23 -43.88 -9.02
CA ASN A 536 -1.06 -44.28 -10.14
C ASN A 536 -1.17 -43.20 -11.24
N ALA A 537 -0.25 -42.23 -11.32
CA ALA A 537 -0.20 -41.26 -12.38
C ALA A 537 0.31 -41.89 -13.69
N ASP A 538 -0.16 -41.40 -14.84
CA ASP A 538 0.26 -41.90 -16.16
C ASP A 538 1.72 -41.51 -16.44
N LEU A 539 2.18 -40.41 -15.84
CA LEU A 539 3.55 -39.94 -15.95
C LEU A 539 3.95 -39.29 -14.61
N ILE A 540 5.11 -39.63 -14.12
CA ILE A 540 5.71 -39.00 -12.94
C ILE A 540 6.96 -38.25 -13.40
N LEU A 541 7.07 -37.00 -12.97
CA LEU A 541 8.24 -36.14 -13.14
C LEU A 541 8.92 -36.00 -11.78
N VAL A 542 10.19 -36.36 -11.70
CA VAL A 542 10.98 -36.28 -10.47
C VAL A 542 11.93 -35.10 -10.57
N LEU A 543 11.72 -34.10 -9.71
CA LEU A 543 12.54 -32.90 -9.65
C LEU A 543 13.50 -32.97 -8.45
N ASP A 544 14.77 -32.67 -8.71
CA ASP A 544 15.79 -32.56 -7.66
C ASP A 544 16.72 -31.38 -8.00
N ASP A 545 16.90 -30.48 -7.05
CA ASP A 545 17.74 -29.29 -7.16
C ASP A 545 17.58 -28.53 -8.51
N GLY A 546 16.32 -28.25 -8.88
CA GLY A 546 15.99 -27.53 -10.12
C GLY A 546 16.09 -28.34 -11.41
N ARG A 547 16.47 -29.61 -11.38
CA ARG A 547 16.66 -30.47 -12.55
C ARG A 547 15.65 -31.61 -12.59
N LEU A 548 15.29 -32.03 -13.79
CA LEU A 548 14.45 -33.21 -14.02
C LEU A 548 15.32 -34.47 -14.02
N VAL A 549 15.35 -35.19 -12.87
CA VAL A 549 16.20 -36.36 -12.67
C VAL A 549 15.54 -37.69 -13.06
N GLY A 550 14.20 -37.69 -13.23
CA GLY A 550 13.46 -38.89 -13.65
C GLY A 550 12.12 -38.53 -14.30
N LYS A 551 11.72 -39.30 -15.31
CA LYS A 551 10.39 -39.21 -15.94
C LYS A 551 9.94 -40.60 -16.39
N GLY A 552 8.73 -41.01 -16.05
CA GLY A 552 8.15 -42.31 -16.42
C GLY A 552 6.99 -42.72 -15.50
N PRO A 553 6.41 -43.88 -15.67
CA PRO A 553 5.47 -44.47 -14.72
C PRO A 553 6.17 -44.91 -13.43
N HIS A 554 5.39 -45.18 -12.39
CA HIS A 554 5.88 -45.53 -11.08
C HIS A 554 6.88 -46.70 -11.09
N ASP A 555 6.51 -47.82 -11.76
CA ASP A 555 7.31 -49.05 -11.75
C ASP A 555 8.70 -48.84 -12.39
N GLU A 556 8.76 -48.11 -13.50
CA GLU A 556 10.00 -47.77 -14.18
C GLU A 556 10.89 -46.85 -13.35
N LEU A 557 10.30 -45.83 -12.72
CA LEU A 557 11.05 -44.89 -11.90
C LEU A 557 11.54 -45.50 -10.58
N PHE A 558 10.77 -46.42 -10.04
CA PHE A 558 11.20 -47.11 -8.79
C PHE A 558 12.48 -47.94 -9.00
N GLU A 559 12.66 -48.46 -10.22
CA GLU A 559 13.89 -49.24 -10.59
C GLU A 559 15.02 -48.34 -11.07
N SER A 560 14.71 -47.32 -11.89
CA SER A 560 15.70 -46.52 -12.63
C SER A 560 16.15 -45.23 -11.95
N CYS A 561 15.31 -44.63 -11.08
CA CYS A 561 15.58 -43.31 -10.45
C CYS A 561 15.82 -43.46 -8.95
N GLU A 562 17.06 -43.25 -8.52
CA GLU A 562 17.48 -43.38 -7.12
C GLU A 562 16.73 -42.37 -6.22
N THR A 563 16.67 -41.10 -6.62
CA THR A 563 15.95 -40.06 -5.87
C THR A 563 14.46 -40.40 -5.69
N TYR A 564 13.79 -40.94 -6.72
CA TYR A 564 12.39 -41.36 -6.60
C TYR A 564 12.22 -42.54 -5.62
N ARG A 565 13.07 -43.52 -5.73
CA ARG A 565 13.07 -44.69 -4.84
C ARG A 565 13.32 -44.30 -3.39
N GLU A 566 14.27 -43.40 -3.11
CA GLU A 566 14.51 -42.87 -1.79
C GLU A 566 13.29 -42.14 -1.21
N ILE A 567 12.63 -41.28 -2.00
CA ILE A 567 11.40 -40.59 -1.58
C ILE A 567 10.32 -41.62 -1.25
N CYS A 568 10.13 -42.67 -2.06
CA CYS A 568 9.11 -43.68 -1.83
C CYS A 568 9.42 -44.49 -0.56
N LEU A 569 10.66 -44.98 -0.38
CA LEU A 569 11.07 -45.76 0.77
C LEU A 569 11.11 -44.98 2.09
N SER A 570 11.25 -43.65 2.03
CA SER A 570 11.12 -42.79 3.21
C SER A 570 9.70 -42.72 3.75
N GLN A 571 8.69 -43.06 2.94
CA GLN A 571 7.26 -42.87 3.25
C GLN A 571 6.47 -44.18 3.31
N LEU A 572 6.90 -45.22 2.60
CA LEU A 572 6.23 -46.49 2.44
C LEU A 572 7.17 -47.64 2.76
N ASN A 573 6.61 -48.76 3.23
CA ASN A 573 7.38 -50.00 3.35
C ASN A 573 7.74 -50.52 1.95
N GLU A 574 8.81 -51.30 1.83
CA GLU A 574 9.32 -51.79 0.56
C GLU A 574 8.28 -52.58 -0.24
N GLU A 575 7.42 -53.35 0.42
CA GLU A 575 6.32 -54.06 -0.24
C GLU A 575 5.21 -53.14 -0.73
N GLU A 576 4.89 -52.07 0.00
CA GLU A 576 3.92 -51.06 -0.38
C GLU A 576 4.47 -50.14 -1.46
N ALA A 577 5.76 -49.90 -1.47
CA ALA A 577 6.44 -49.10 -2.46
C ALA A 577 6.53 -49.80 -3.83
N LYS A 578 6.64 -51.13 -3.85
CA LYS A 578 6.71 -51.97 -5.07
C LYS A 578 5.32 -52.32 -5.67
N ARG A 579 4.26 -52.29 -4.88
CA ARG A 579 2.85 -52.49 -5.34
C ARG A 579 2.24 -51.20 -5.83
#